data_7e142d8e0812b80d1cc2ae51a18b938f
#
_entry.id   7e142d8e0812b80d1cc2ae51a18b938f
#
_cell.length_a   1.000
_cell.length_b   1.000
_cell.length_c   1.000
_cell.angle_alpha   90.00
_cell.angle_beta   90.00
_cell.angle_gamma   90.00
#
_symmetry.space_group_name_H-M   'P 1'
#
loop_
_entity.id
_entity.type
_entity.pdbx_description
1 polymer ?
#
loop_
_entity_poly.entity_id
_entity_poly.type
_entity_poly.pdbx_seq_one_letter_code
_entity_poly.pdbx_strand_id
1 'polypeptide(L)'
;TLVSRFDEPTLQDPDAFVAFARSLPALELYHVIRDLEPSSDIVHHRFAGSLWRHYEQLTRFPEGLLVLGDAVCSFNPVYGQGMTVSAIEAECLDRALTRARDAGGIDPAFAQHWFRTIQPVVDAAWSGASLEDYRFPELAQERSVRLKLLQWYMDRVNRATFRSAVVTDQL
;
A
#
# COMPACT_ATOMS: atom_id res chain seq x y z
N THR A 1 6.83 -6.56 14.09
CA THR A 1 6.06 -5.31 14.02
C THR A 1 4.60 -5.61 14.33
N LEU A 2 3.99 -4.82 15.21
CA LEU A 2 2.56 -4.81 15.45
C LEU A 2 1.98 -3.53 14.85
N VAL A 3 0.79 -3.64 14.25
CA VAL A 3 0.09 -2.51 13.64
C VAL A 3 -1.30 -2.44 14.25
N SER A 4 -1.64 -1.29 14.81
CA SER A 4 -3.00 -0.97 15.24
C SER A 4 -3.57 0.14 14.38
N ARG A 5 -4.89 0.31 14.41
CA ARG A 5 -5.59 1.38 13.68
C ARG A 5 -6.39 2.22 14.66
N PHE A 6 -6.60 3.48 14.27
CA PHE A 6 -7.32 4.46 15.05
C PHE A 6 -6.66 4.77 16.41
N ASP A 7 -7.38 5.28 17.38
CA ASP A 7 -6.84 5.81 18.63
C ASP A 7 -6.50 4.74 19.70
N GLU A 8 -5.92 3.63 19.29
CA GLU A 8 -5.41 2.66 20.24
C GLU A 8 -4.19 3.18 21.00
N PRO A 9 -4.01 2.76 22.27
CA PRO A 9 -2.93 3.27 23.10
C PRO A 9 -1.56 2.98 22.48
N THR A 10 -0.68 3.97 22.55
CA THR A 10 0.70 3.83 22.14
C THR A 10 1.40 2.80 23.02
N LEU A 11 1.92 1.74 22.41
CA LEU A 11 2.69 0.71 23.10
C LEU A 11 4.10 1.25 23.35
N GLN A 12 4.40 1.66 24.59
CA GLN A 12 5.67 2.33 24.94
C GLN A 12 6.66 1.41 25.66
N ASP A 13 6.18 0.30 26.18
CA ASP A 13 6.99 -0.64 26.94
C ASP A 13 6.78 -2.09 26.45
N PRO A 14 7.74 -3.00 26.73
CA PRO A 14 7.68 -4.40 26.31
C PRO A 14 6.44 -5.14 26.83
N ASP A 15 5.99 -4.86 28.05
CA ASP A 15 4.86 -5.55 28.65
C ASP A 15 3.56 -5.17 27.92
N ALA A 16 3.36 -3.89 27.62
CA ALA A 16 2.24 -3.41 26.83
C ALA A 16 2.27 -4.02 25.41
N PHE A 17 3.45 -4.17 24.80
CA PHE A 17 3.60 -4.81 23.50
C PHE A 17 3.17 -6.28 23.50
N VAL A 18 3.60 -7.04 24.52
CA VAL A 18 3.21 -8.45 24.71
C VAL A 18 1.72 -8.59 25.03
N ALA A 19 1.19 -7.69 25.89
CA ALA A 19 -0.23 -7.66 26.22
C ALA A 19 -1.09 -7.38 24.99
N PHE A 20 -0.67 -6.46 24.12
CA PHE A 20 -1.36 -6.20 22.87
C PHE A 20 -1.32 -7.42 21.93
N ALA A 21 -0.18 -8.09 21.79
CA ALA A 21 -0.10 -9.33 21.00
C ALA A 21 -1.05 -10.40 21.54
N ARG A 22 -1.25 -10.48 22.87
CA ARG A 22 -2.20 -11.40 23.50
C ARG A 22 -3.67 -11.05 23.22
N SER A 23 -3.98 -9.78 22.94
CA SER A 23 -5.34 -9.34 22.63
C SER A 23 -5.79 -9.64 21.20
N LEU A 24 -4.86 -10.03 20.33
CA LEU A 24 -5.16 -10.34 18.92
C LEU A 24 -5.99 -11.62 18.82
N PRO A 25 -6.85 -11.75 17.77
CA PRO A 25 -7.66 -12.95 17.54
C PRO A 25 -6.82 -14.22 17.33
N ALA A 26 -5.58 -14.09 16.85
CA ALA A 26 -4.62 -15.17 16.61
C ALA A 26 -3.45 -15.04 17.61
N LEU A 27 -3.21 -16.08 18.40
CA LEU A 27 -2.26 -16.04 19.53
C LEU A 27 -0.85 -16.49 19.15
N GLU A 28 -0.61 -16.89 17.92
CA GLU A 28 0.68 -17.42 17.44
C GLU A 28 1.82 -16.44 17.72
N LEU A 29 1.61 -15.16 17.41
CA LEU A 29 2.60 -14.13 17.66
C LEU A 29 2.87 -13.98 19.17
N TYR A 30 1.83 -13.95 20.00
CA TYR A 30 1.98 -13.90 21.45
C TYR A 30 2.81 -15.06 21.97
N HIS A 31 2.52 -16.30 21.54
CA HIS A 31 3.27 -17.47 21.95
C HIS A 31 4.75 -17.46 21.55
N VAL A 32 5.07 -16.81 20.43
CA VAL A 32 6.45 -16.65 20.00
C VAL A 32 7.20 -15.60 20.82
N ILE A 33 6.58 -14.43 21.07
CA ILE A 33 7.32 -13.28 21.63
C ILE A 33 7.32 -13.21 23.15
N ARG A 34 6.38 -13.85 23.86
CA ARG A 34 6.18 -13.71 25.30
C ARG A 34 7.42 -14.08 26.15
N ASP A 35 8.23 -15.01 25.65
CA ASP A 35 9.40 -15.55 26.35
C ASP A 35 10.73 -15.03 25.74
N LEU A 36 10.66 -14.05 24.81
CA LEU A 36 11.82 -13.47 24.15
C LEU A 36 12.17 -12.10 24.73
N GLU A 37 13.47 -11.83 24.82
CA GLU A 37 13.95 -10.50 25.15
C GLU A 37 13.87 -9.59 23.93
N PRO A 38 13.42 -8.31 24.10
CA PRO A 38 13.46 -7.33 23.02
C PRO A 38 14.90 -7.10 22.51
N SER A 39 15.10 -7.07 21.20
CA SER A 39 16.41 -6.80 20.58
C SER A 39 16.72 -5.30 20.48
N SER A 40 15.75 -4.44 20.71
CA SER A 40 15.84 -2.98 20.65
C SER A 40 14.70 -2.34 21.43
N ASP A 41 14.79 -1.04 21.66
CA ASP A 41 13.67 -0.25 22.15
C ASP A 41 12.48 -0.31 21.18
N ILE A 42 11.27 -0.11 21.74
CA ILE A 42 10.05 -0.03 20.93
C ILE A 42 10.00 1.33 20.24
N VAL A 43 10.00 1.32 18.91
CA VAL A 43 9.84 2.52 18.10
C VAL A 43 8.39 2.59 17.62
N HIS A 44 7.72 3.67 18.00
CA HIS A 44 6.36 3.95 17.56
C HIS A 44 6.38 4.87 16.32
N HIS A 45 5.67 4.46 15.30
CA HIS A 45 5.46 5.27 14.09
C HIS A 45 3.97 5.41 13.79
N ARG A 46 3.50 6.64 13.64
CA ARG A 46 2.12 6.93 13.26
C ARG A 46 2.05 7.30 11.79
N PHE A 47 1.23 6.57 11.05
CA PHE A 47 0.92 6.86 9.66
C PHE A 47 -0.46 7.52 9.57
N ALA A 48 -0.52 8.73 9.03
CA ALA A 48 -1.74 9.54 9.06
C ALA A 48 -2.79 9.07 8.03
N GLY A 49 -2.36 8.45 6.95
CA GLY A 49 -3.24 7.95 5.89
C GLY A 49 -2.54 7.90 4.53
N SER A 50 -3.11 7.12 3.61
CA SER A 50 -2.65 7.08 2.22
C SER A 50 -2.91 8.43 1.54
N LEU A 51 -2.00 8.84 0.64
CA LEU A 51 -2.11 10.12 -0.06
C LEU A 51 -1.67 9.96 -1.52
N TRP A 52 -2.58 10.22 -2.45
CA TRP A 52 -2.30 10.29 -3.88
C TRP A 52 -2.34 11.74 -4.36
N ARG A 53 -1.27 12.21 -4.99
CA ARG A 53 -1.08 13.63 -5.36
C ARG A 53 -1.53 13.98 -6.77
N HIS A 54 -2.09 13.06 -7.54
CA HIS A 54 -2.72 13.29 -8.85
C HIS A 54 -1.94 14.25 -9.79
N TYR A 55 -0.62 14.08 -9.90
CA TYR A 55 0.22 14.88 -10.80
C TYR A 55 -0.19 14.75 -12.27
N GLU A 56 -0.82 13.63 -12.64
CA GLU A 56 -1.37 13.39 -13.98
C GLU A 56 -2.49 14.38 -14.37
N GLN A 57 -3.10 15.05 -13.39
CA GLN A 57 -4.15 16.05 -13.61
C GLN A 57 -3.61 17.47 -13.78
N LEU A 58 -2.31 17.68 -13.54
CA LEU A 58 -1.71 19.00 -13.69
C LEU A 58 -1.56 19.36 -15.17
N THR A 59 -1.98 20.57 -15.52
CA THR A 59 -1.81 21.14 -16.87
C THR A 59 -0.42 21.70 -17.10
N ARG A 60 0.32 22.01 -16.02
CA ARG A 60 1.70 22.52 -16.05
C ARG A 60 2.51 21.81 -14.97
N PHE A 61 3.72 21.39 -15.35
CA PHE A 61 4.68 20.80 -14.42
C PHE A 61 6.07 21.38 -14.70
N PRO A 62 6.94 21.59 -13.69
CA PRO A 62 8.28 22.14 -13.89
C PRO A 62 9.12 21.27 -14.82
N GLU A 63 9.80 21.91 -15.79
CA GLU A 63 10.76 21.21 -16.62
C GLU A 63 11.95 20.72 -15.80
N GLY A 64 12.49 19.55 -16.16
CA GLY A 64 13.64 18.96 -15.47
C GLY A 64 13.34 18.36 -14.10
N LEU A 65 12.08 18.39 -13.65
CA LEU A 65 11.63 17.71 -12.42
C LEU A 65 10.79 16.48 -12.76
N LEU A 66 11.05 15.40 -12.04
CA LEU A 66 10.23 14.19 -12.05
C LEU A 66 9.96 13.73 -10.63
N VAL A 67 8.78 13.17 -10.39
CA VAL A 67 8.37 12.65 -9.08
C VAL A 67 8.03 11.18 -9.23
N LEU A 68 8.42 10.34 -8.25
CA LEU A 68 8.14 8.91 -8.23
C LEU A 68 7.99 8.38 -6.81
N GLY A 69 7.50 7.15 -6.67
CA GLY A 69 7.32 6.46 -5.40
C GLY A 69 6.33 7.16 -4.48
N ASP A 70 6.63 7.18 -3.21
CA ASP A 70 5.79 7.80 -2.17
C ASP A 70 5.55 9.30 -2.39
N ALA A 71 6.40 9.97 -3.18
CA ALA A 71 6.18 11.35 -3.56
C ALA A 71 5.04 11.52 -4.58
N VAL A 72 4.67 10.48 -5.32
CA VAL A 72 3.47 10.42 -6.18
C VAL A 72 2.29 9.92 -5.37
N CYS A 73 2.44 8.74 -4.77
CA CYS A 73 1.38 8.11 -4.00
C CYS A 73 1.97 7.32 -2.83
N SER A 74 1.70 7.76 -1.61
CA SER A 74 2.06 7.02 -0.41
C SER A 74 0.91 6.15 0.06
N PHE A 75 1.20 4.89 0.33
CA PHE A 75 0.23 3.89 0.78
C PHE A 75 0.43 3.58 2.26
N ASN A 76 -0.64 3.17 2.93
CA ASN A 76 -0.52 2.61 4.27
C ASN A 76 0.41 1.38 4.23
N PRO A 77 1.50 1.38 5.03
CA PRO A 77 2.51 0.32 5.02
C PRO A 77 1.94 -1.08 5.26
N VAL A 78 0.79 -1.18 5.92
CA VAL A 78 0.11 -2.47 6.21
C VAL A 78 -0.22 -3.26 4.94
N TYR A 79 -0.40 -2.59 3.80
CA TYR A 79 -0.72 -3.24 2.53
C TYR A 79 0.51 -3.71 1.75
N GLY A 80 1.71 -3.30 2.13
CA GLY A 80 2.95 -3.69 1.47
C GLY A 80 3.10 -3.21 0.02
N GLN A 81 2.27 -2.30 -0.46
CA GLN A 81 2.20 -1.90 -1.87
C GLN A 81 3.28 -0.90 -2.29
N GLY A 82 3.74 -0.03 -1.39
CA GLY A 82 4.60 1.10 -1.72
C GLY A 82 5.89 0.70 -2.44
N MET A 83 6.62 -0.29 -1.94
CA MET A 83 7.88 -0.76 -2.56
C MET A 83 7.64 -1.39 -3.94
N THR A 84 6.57 -2.17 -4.09
CA THR A 84 6.22 -2.81 -5.37
C THR A 84 5.88 -1.76 -6.43
N VAL A 85 5.04 -0.78 -6.08
CA VAL A 85 4.68 0.33 -6.98
C VAL A 85 5.94 1.10 -7.39
N SER A 86 6.79 1.48 -6.42
CA SER A 86 8.03 2.21 -6.70
C SER A 86 8.99 1.43 -7.61
N ALA A 87 9.08 0.10 -7.45
CA ALA A 87 9.91 -0.74 -8.33
C ALA A 87 9.37 -0.79 -9.76
N ILE A 88 8.04 -0.91 -9.93
CA ILE A 88 7.40 -0.88 -11.25
C ILE A 88 7.56 0.51 -11.88
N GLU A 89 7.42 1.59 -11.11
CA GLU A 89 7.67 2.94 -11.57
C GLU A 89 9.10 3.12 -12.05
N ALA A 90 10.10 2.59 -11.32
CA ALA A 90 11.51 2.66 -11.74
C ALA A 90 11.73 1.95 -13.09
N GLU A 91 11.12 0.79 -13.29
CA GLU A 91 11.18 0.07 -14.57
C GLU A 91 10.49 0.84 -15.70
N CYS A 92 9.35 1.46 -15.43
CA CYS A 92 8.66 2.33 -16.38
C CYS A 92 9.50 3.55 -16.74
N LEU A 93 10.21 4.12 -15.75
CA LEU A 93 11.09 5.27 -15.97
C LEU A 93 12.28 4.91 -16.86
N ASP A 94 12.93 3.77 -16.61
CA ASP A 94 14.03 3.29 -17.46
C ASP A 94 13.60 3.17 -18.92
N ARG A 95 12.44 2.56 -19.16
CA ARG A 95 11.85 2.45 -20.51
C ARG A 95 11.50 3.80 -21.11
N ALA A 96 10.99 4.75 -20.33
CA ALA A 96 10.65 6.09 -20.81
C ALA A 96 11.91 6.89 -21.19
N LEU A 97 12.94 6.85 -20.34
CA LEU A 97 14.23 7.51 -20.61
C LEU A 97 14.96 6.92 -21.81
N THR A 98 14.92 5.60 -21.97
CA THR A 98 15.49 4.92 -23.13
C THR A 98 14.83 5.40 -24.43
N ARG A 99 13.49 5.46 -24.46
CA ARG A 99 12.75 6.00 -25.62
C ARG A 99 13.07 7.46 -25.89
N ALA A 100 13.15 8.29 -24.85
CA ALA A 100 13.50 9.70 -24.99
C ALA A 100 14.93 9.87 -25.59
N ARG A 101 15.90 9.10 -25.11
CA ARG A 101 17.27 9.09 -25.65
C ARG A 101 17.27 8.73 -27.13
N ASP A 102 16.57 7.66 -27.52
CA ASP A 102 16.53 7.16 -28.90
C ASP A 102 15.78 8.14 -29.84
N ALA A 103 14.88 8.97 -29.27
CA ALA A 103 14.18 10.05 -29.97
C ALA A 103 14.98 11.37 -30.03
N GLY A 104 16.19 11.41 -29.48
CA GLY A 104 17.06 12.59 -29.53
C GLY A 104 17.01 13.52 -28.33
N GLY A 105 16.31 13.14 -27.25
CA GLY A 105 16.28 13.87 -26.00
C GLY A 105 14.94 13.87 -25.28
N ILE A 106 14.93 14.49 -24.12
CA ILE A 106 13.71 14.64 -23.28
C ILE A 106 12.95 15.87 -23.79
N ASP A 107 11.68 15.66 -24.16
CA ASP A 107 10.78 16.75 -24.54
C ASP A 107 10.15 17.44 -23.33
N PRO A 108 9.65 18.70 -23.47
CA PRO A 108 9.01 19.43 -22.37
C PRO A 108 7.77 18.74 -21.78
N ALA A 109 7.10 17.86 -22.52
CA ALA A 109 5.92 17.12 -22.07
C ALA A 109 6.27 15.79 -21.37
N PHE A 110 7.55 15.44 -21.25
CA PHE A 110 8.01 14.17 -20.70
C PHE A 110 7.41 13.86 -19.34
N ALA A 111 7.39 14.82 -18.41
CA ALA A 111 6.82 14.63 -17.07
C ALA A 111 5.32 14.31 -17.12
N GLN A 112 4.56 14.95 -18.01
CA GLN A 112 3.13 14.68 -18.17
C GLN A 112 2.89 13.27 -18.75
N HIS A 113 3.69 12.88 -19.75
CA HIS A 113 3.64 11.52 -20.29
C HIS A 113 4.02 10.47 -19.25
N TRP A 114 5.03 10.77 -18.44
CA TRP A 114 5.45 9.93 -17.31
C TRP A 114 4.31 9.68 -16.34
N PHE A 115 3.65 10.72 -15.80
CA PHE A 115 2.57 10.56 -14.84
C PHE A 115 1.39 9.77 -15.42
N ARG A 116 1.05 9.95 -16.70
CA ARG A 116 0.03 9.14 -17.36
C ARG A 116 0.45 7.67 -17.53
N THR A 117 1.74 7.43 -17.74
CA THR A 117 2.28 6.07 -17.90
C THR A 117 2.20 5.26 -16.60
N ILE A 118 2.47 5.88 -15.45
CA ILE A 118 2.42 5.21 -14.14
C ILE A 118 1.02 5.18 -13.54
N GLN A 119 0.10 6.03 -14.00
CA GLN A 119 -1.25 6.12 -13.45
C GLN A 119 -1.95 4.76 -13.30
N PRO A 120 -1.97 3.85 -14.28
CA PRO A 120 -2.62 2.55 -14.12
C PRO A 120 -2.02 1.68 -13.01
N VAL A 121 -0.71 1.80 -12.77
CA VAL A 121 0.00 1.07 -11.70
C VAL A 121 -0.45 1.58 -10.34
N VAL A 122 -0.47 2.90 -10.18
CA VAL A 122 -0.94 3.57 -8.96
C VAL A 122 -2.41 3.30 -8.71
N ASP A 123 -3.27 3.39 -9.76
CA ASP A 123 -4.71 3.10 -9.69
C ASP A 123 -5.00 1.69 -9.19
N ALA A 124 -4.26 0.69 -9.67
CA ALA A 124 -4.45 -0.70 -9.27
C ALA A 124 -4.14 -0.89 -7.77
N ALA A 125 -3.00 -0.36 -7.31
CA ALA A 125 -2.59 -0.43 -5.92
C ALA A 125 -3.51 0.37 -4.99
N TRP A 126 -3.91 1.59 -5.41
CA TRP A 126 -4.86 2.44 -4.68
C TRP A 126 -6.23 1.78 -4.52
N SER A 127 -6.75 1.20 -5.60
CA SER A 127 -8.03 0.50 -5.58
C SER A 127 -8.00 -0.70 -4.65
N GLY A 128 -6.90 -1.48 -4.64
CA GLY A 128 -6.71 -2.60 -3.73
C GLY A 128 -6.66 -2.16 -2.27
N ALA A 129 -5.87 -1.14 -1.95
CA ALA A 129 -5.77 -0.59 -0.59
C ALA A 129 -7.13 -0.03 -0.11
N SER A 130 -7.80 0.75 -0.97
CA SER A 130 -9.13 1.31 -0.66
C SER A 130 -10.20 0.23 -0.45
N LEU A 131 -10.14 -0.88 -1.22
CA LEU A 131 -11.04 -2.00 -1.05
C LEU A 131 -10.97 -2.59 0.37
N GLU A 132 -9.76 -2.69 0.92
CA GLU A 132 -9.55 -3.18 2.28
C GLU A 132 -9.88 -2.12 3.35
N ASP A 133 -9.55 -0.85 3.12
CA ASP A 133 -9.90 0.24 4.05
C ASP A 133 -11.42 0.35 4.27
N TYR A 134 -12.22 0.19 3.24
CA TYR A 134 -13.69 0.21 3.33
C TYR A 134 -14.29 -1.00 4.09
N ARG A 135 -13.49 -1.97 4.53
CA ARG A 135 -13.97 -3.05 5.42
C ARG A 135 -14.16 -2.57 6.86
N PHE A 136 -13.50 -1.49 7.25
CA PHE A 136 -13.61 -0.97 8.60
C PHE A 136 -14.99 -0.37 8.88
N PRO A 137 -15.55 -0.62 10.07
CA PRO A 137 -16.89 -0.13 10.45
C PRO A 137 -17.04 1.38 10.28
N GLU A 138 -15.99 2.15 10.53
CA GLU A 138 -15.95 3.61 10.47
C GLU A 138 -16.19 4.11 9.04
N LEU A 139 -15.70 3.38 8.04
CA LEU A 139 -15.84 3.70 6.62
C LEU A 139 -16.96 2.89 5.95
N ALA A 140 -17.59 1.97 6.68
CA ALA A 140 -18.56 1.03 6.12
C ALA A 140 -19.80 1.69 5.50
N GLN A 141 -20.18 2.89 5.97
CA GLN A 141 -21.33 3.63 5.47
C GLN A 141 -21.12 4.18 4.04
N GLU A 142 -19.89 4.42 3.65
CA GLU A 142 -19.52 4.94 2.33
C GLU A 142 -19.47 3.85 1.24
N ARG A 143 -19.65 2.58 1.62
CA ARG A 143 -19.57 1.46 0.68
C ARG A 143 -20.74 1.44 -0.31
N SER A 144 -20.41 1.56 -1.60
CA SER A 144 -21.36 1.30 -2.68
C SER A 144 -21.75 -0.19 -2.75
N VAL A 145 -22.90 -0.49 -3.40
CA VAL A 145 -23.35 -1.88 -3.62
C VAL A 145 -22.29 -2.66 -4.42
N ARG A 146 -21.66 -2.02 -5.41
CA ARG A 146 -20.60 -2.62 -6.23
C ARG A 146 -19.40 -3.02 -5.36
N LEU A 147 -19.01 -2.16 -4.43
CA LEU A 147 -17.89 -2.43 -3.52
C LEU A 147 -18.20 -3.61 -2.58
N LYS A 148 -19.40 -3.66 -2.02
CA LYS A 148 -19.84 -4.78 -1.18
C LYS A 148 -19.82 -6.11 -1.94
N LEU A 149 -20.25 -6.12 -3.20
CA LEU A 149 -20.22 -7.31 -4.04
C LEU A 149 -18.78 -7.76 -4.34
N LEU A 150 -17.91 -6.80 -4.65
CA LEU A 150 -16.49 -7.09 -4.90
C LEU A 150 -15.81 -7.65 -3.65
N GLN A 151 -16.03 -7.04 -2.48
CA GLN A 151 -15.50 -7.56 -1.21
C GLN A 151 -16.00 -8.96 -0.91
N TRP A 152 -17.29 -9.22 -1.11
CA TRP A 152 -17.86 -10.56 -0.95
C TRP A 152 -17.22 -11.60 -1.89
N TYR A 153 -16.99 -11.22 -3.16
CA TYR A 153 -16.31 -12.09 -4.12
C TYR A 153 -14.86 -12.37 -3.69
N MET A 154 -14.08 -11.33 -3.34
CA MET A 154 -12.70 -11.46 -2.89
C MET A 154 -12.57 -12.30 -1.63
N ASP A 155 -13.51 -12.21 -0.69
CA ASP A 155 -13.54 -13.09 0.48
C ASP A 155 -13.68 -14.58 0.11
N ARG A 156 -14.46 -14.88 -0.93
CA ARG A 156 -14.60 -16.26 -1.42
C ARG A 156 -13.33 -16.74 -2.10
N VAL A 157 -12.73 -15.88 -2.91
CA VAL A 157 -11.45 -16.17 -3.56
C VAL A 157 -10.37 -16.43 -2.50
N ASN A 158 -10.20 -15.53 -1.54
CA ASN A 158 -9.24 -15.68 -0.44
C ASN A 158 -9.46 -16.97 0.36
N ARG A 159 -10.72 -17.33 0.67
CA ARG A 159 -11.01 -18.61 1.34
C ARG A 159 -10.69 -19.83 0.47
N ALA A 160 -10.79 -19.71 -0.84
CA ALA A 160 -10.47 -20.79 -1.75
C ALA A 160 -8.96 -21.03 -1.84
N THR A 161 -8.10 -20.02 -1.70
CA THR A 161 -6.64 -20.19 -1.67
C THR A 161 -6.19 -21.08 -0.52
N PHE A 162 -6.81 -20.99 0.65
CA PHE A 162 -6.51 -21.86 1.79
C PHE A 162 -6.92 -23.34 1.57
N ARG A 163 -7.67 -23.62 0.50
CA ARG A 163 -8.23 -24.96 0.24
C ARG A 163 -7.76 -25.56 -1.08
N SER A 164 -7.12 -24.79 -1.95
CA SER A 164 -6.75 -25.20 -3.30
C SER A 164 -5.46 -24.54 -3.76
N ALA A 165 -4.42 -25.32 -3.94
CA ALA A 165 -3.14 -24.87 -4.50
C ALA A 165 -3.34 -24.27 -5.91
N VAL A 166 -4.25 -24.83 -6.71
CA VAL A 166 -4.54 -24.33 -8.06
C VAL A 166 -5.05 -22.89 -8.03
N VAL A 167 -5.89 -22.54 -7.06
CA VAL A 167 -6.38 -21.16 -6.91
C VAL A 167 -5.25 -20.23 -6.43
N THR A 168 -4.39 -20.73 -5.55
CA THR A 168 -3.25 -19.95 -5.05
C THR A 168 -2.25 -19.63 -6.17
N ASP A 169 -2.00 -20.57 -7.07
CA ASP A 169 -1.04 -20.42 -8.17
C ASP A 169 -1.53 -19.49 -9.30
N GLN A 170 -2.84 -19.14 -9.31
CA GLN A 170 -3.47 -18.29 -10.33
C GLN A 170 -3.70 -16.84 -9.86
N LEU A 171 -3.37 -16.52 -8.59
CA LEU A 171 -3.48 -15.18 -7.99
C LEU A 171 -2.12 -14.54 -7.80
#